data_da0166bf28e07bb4fe77ffab41588ba6
#
_entry.id   da0166bf28e07bb4fe77ffab41588ba6
#
_cell.length_a   1.000
_cell.length_b   1.000
_cell.length_c   1.000
_cell.angle_alpha   90.00
_cell.angle_beta   90.00
_cell.angle_gamma   90.00
#
_symmetry.space_group_name_H-M   'P 1'
#
loop_
_entity.id
_entity.type
_entity.pdbx_description
1 polymer ?
#
loop_
_entity_poly.entity_id
_entity_poly.type
_entity_poly.pdbx_seq_one_letter_code
_entity_poly.pdbx_strand_id
1 'polypeptide(L)'
;CGDHQATLLLSTPTFLRGFLRRCTKEQFQHIDTVITGAEKLPSDVADAFENKFGVRPYEGYGCTELSPLASINIPPSRATGPPNAGLKEGTVGRPIPNVMAKVVDLDSGEDLGVDQPGMLLIKGPNVMGGYLNKPDVTSKVIRDGWYVTGDVAKIDTDGFIQITGRQSRFSKIGGEMVPHVGVEESINQILASESANPEEDAELKTAVTSVPDAKKGERLIVLHIEIDKSPDELCKALLGSGFPPIWIPSPDSFLQVDELPVLGTGKLDLKALKQIATEHFVDR
;
A
#
# COMPACT_ATOMS: atom_id res chain seq x y z
N CYS A 1 -6.39 11.61 24.78
CA CYS A 1 -6.05 12.89 24.12
C CYS A 1 -6.62 14.07 24.89
N GLY A 2 -7.92 14.07 25.26
CA GLY A 2 -8.58 15.20 25.94
C GLY A 2 -7.88 15.65 27.21
N ASP A 3 -7.62 14.74 28.15
CA ASP A 3 -7.03 15.05 29.48
C ASP A 3 -5.62 15.68 29.40
N HIS A 4 -4.88 15.35 28.34
CA HIS A 4 -3.53 15.86 28.11
C HIS A 4 -3.47 16.99 27.06
N GLN A 5 -4.61 17.44 26.56
CA GLN A 5 -4.71 18.48 25.53
C GLN A 5 -3.74 18.23 24.35
N ALA A 6 -3.64 16.96 23.92
CA ALA A 6 -2.78 16.59 22.79
C ALA A 6 -3.26 17.27 21.50
N THR A 7 -2.35 17.86 20.76
CA THR A 7 -2.64 18.58 19.51
C THR A 7 -2.29 17.80 18.25
N LEU A 8 -1.38 16.82 18.38
CA LEU A 8 -0.93 15.95 17.28
C LEU A 8 -1.25 14.48 17.59
N LEU A 9 -1.83 13.79 16.61
CA LEU A 9 -2.04 12.36 16.64
C LEU A 9 -1.26 11.70 15.50
N LEU A 10 -0.39 10.74 15.85
CA LEU A 10 0.22 9.81 14.89
C LEU A 10 -0.49 8.47 15.01
N SER A 11 -0.94 7.91 13.89
CA SER A 11 -1.76 6.71 13.89
C SER A 11 -1.57 5.88 12.62
N THR A 12 -2.27 4.75 12.54
CA THR A 12 -2.49 4.03 11.29
C THR A 12 -3.97 4.10 10.91
N PRO A 13 -4.33 3.93 9.64
CA PRO A 13 -5.74 3.87 9.22
C PRO A 13 -6.55 2.83 9.99
N THR A 14 -5.97 1.68 10.31
CA THR A 14 -6.59 0.64 11.14
C THR A 14 -6.99 1.17 12.52
N PHE A 15 -6.11 1.90 13.20
CA PHE A 15 -6.44 2.52 14.50
C PHE A 15 -7.47 3.64 14.37
N LEU A 16 -7.45 4.41 13.26
CA LEU A 16 -8.49 5.43 13.04
C LEU A 16 -9.89 4.80 12.98
N ARG A 17 -10.06 3.65 12.34
CA ARG A 17 -11.33 2.88 12.34
C ARG A 17 -11.75 2.51 13.76
N GLY A 18 -10.80 2.14 14.62
CA GLY A 18 -11.05 1.86 16.03
C GLY A 18 -11.54 3.11 16.79
N PHE A 19 -10.93 4.26 16.55
CA PHE A 19 -11.35 5.53 17.18
C PHE A 19 -12.72 5.98 16.69
N LEU A 20 -13.03 5.81 15.41
CA LEU A 20 -14.35 6.08 14.85
C LEU A 20 -15.47 5.30 15.57
N ARG A 21 -15.21 4.07 15.97
CA ARG A 21 -16.21 3.23 16.64
C ARG A 21 -16.33 3.53 18.16
N ARG A 22 -15.24 3.90 18.83
CA ARG A 22 -15.14 3.88 20.30
C ARG A 22 -14.98 5.23 20.96
N CYS A 23 -14.53 6.27 20.21
CA CYS A 23 -14.24 7.57 20.80
C CYS A 23 -15.31 8.61 20.50
N THR A 24 -15.42 9.61 21.38
CA THR A 24 -16.32 10.75 21.22
C THR A 24 -15.55 11.97 20.67
N LYS A 25 -16.28 12.96 20.15
CA LYS A 25 -15.70 14.18 19.58
C LYS A 25 -14.91 14.97 20.64
N GLU A 26 -15.41 15.01 21.85
CA GLU A 26 -14.79 15.74 22.97
C GLU A 26 -13.42 15.21 23.34
N GLN A 27 -13.18 13.90 23.14
CA GLN A 27 -11.87 13.28 23.38
C GLN A 27 -10.81 13.75 22.39
N PHE A 28 -11.21 14.28 21.23
CA PHE A 28 -10.32 14.76 20.15
C PHE A 28 -10.35 16.30 20.00
N GLN A 29 -11.05 17.03 20.85
CA GLN A 29 -11.29 18.47 20.69
C GLN A 29 -10.05 19.35 20.58
N HIS A 30 -8.89 18.88 21.07
CA HIS A 30 -7.61 19.60 21.01
C HIS A 30 -6.71 19.12 19.86
N ILE A 31 -7.06 18.03 19.19
CA ILE A 31 -6.27 17.53 18.04
C ILE A 31 -6.50 18.43 16.84
N ASP A 32 -5.46 19.07 16.36
CA ASP A 32 -5.45 19.91 15.17
C ASP A 32 -4.73 19.24 13.98
N THR A 33 -3.99 18.18 14.24
CA THR A 33 -3.15 17.49 13.27
C THR A 33 -3.23 15.99 13.46
N VAL A 34 -3.60 15.26 12.40
CA VAL A 34 -3.58 13.79 12.37
C VAL A 34 -2.75 13.33 11.19
N ILE A 35 -1.68 12.59 11.48
CA ILE A 35 -0.81 11.98 10.47
C ILE A 35 -0.94 10.46 10.56
N THR A 36 -1.14 9.84 9.41
CA THR A 36 -1.20 8.39 9.28
C THR A 36 -0.01 7.87 8.47
N GLY A 37 0.42 6.68 8.82
CA GLY A 37 1.50 5.99 8.10
C GLY A 37 1.35 4.47 8.21
N ALA A 38 2.32 3.74 7.66
CA ALA A 38 2.40 2.29 7.62
C ALA A 38 1.36 1.58 6.71
N GLU A 39 0.25 2.23 6.40
CA GLU A 39 -0.82 1.71 5.54
C GLU A 39 -1.35 2.86 4.67
N LYS A 40 -1.91 2.53 3.49
CA LYS A 40 -2.63 3.51 2.65
C LYS A 40 -3.88 3.99 3.41
N LEU A 41 -4.11 5.28 3.44
CA LEU A 41 -5.30 5.88 4.03
C LEU A 41 -6.47 5.80 3.04
N PRO A 42 -7.52 5.00 3.31
CA PRO A 42 -8.72 5.02 2.49
C PRO A 42 -9.48 6.34 2.65
N SER A 43 -10.00 6.87 1.55
CA SER A 43 -10.72 8.16 1.55
C SER A 43 -11.96 8.13 2.43
N ASP A 44 -12.71 7.02 2.46
CA ASP A 44 -13.86 6.82 3.32
C ASP A 44 -13.52 6.97 4.82
N VAL A 45 -12.35 6.47 5.23
CA VAL A 45 -11.85 6.60 6.61
C VAL A 45 -11.46 8.04 6.92
N ALA A 46 -10.79 8.71 5.97
CA ALA A 46 -10.41 10.12 6.14
C ALA A 46 -11.65 11.01 6.27
N ASP A 47 -12.63 10.82 5.39
CA ASP A 47 -13.88 11.57 5.37
C ASP A 47 -14.71 11.31 6.66
N ALA A 48 -14.85 10.06 7.06
CA ALA A 48 -15.56 9.70 8.28
C ALA A 48 -14.88 10.29 9.53
N PHE A 49 -13.54 10.30 9.57
CA PHE A 49 -12.79 10.85 10.70
C PHE A 49 -12.94 12.38 10.78
N GLU A 50 -12.83 13.06 9.64
CA GLU A 50 -13.04 14.51 9.56
C GLU A 50 -14.47 14.90 9.95
N ASN A 51 -15.48 14.19 9.43
CA ASN A 51 -16.89 14.43 9.76
C ASN A 51 -17.18 14.24 11.26
N LYS A 52 -16.58 13.24 11.91
CA LYS A 52 -16.80 12.95 13.32
C LYS A 52 -16.02 13.87 14.24
N PHE A 53 -14.74 14.09 13.97
CA PHE A 53 -13.82 14.76 14.89
C PHE A 53 -13.43 16.19 14.48
N GLY A 54 -13.72 16.59 13.23
CA GLY A 54 -13.45 17.94 12.73
C GLY A 54 -12.00 18.16 12.28
N VAL A 55 -11.20 17.09 12.16
CA VAL A 55 -9.81 17.13 11.69
C VAL A 55 -9.58 16.03 10.66
N ARG A 56 -9.05 16.39 9.49
CA ARG A 56 -8.74 15.43 8.43
C ARG A 56 -7.40 14.77 8.68
N PRO A 57 -7.31 13.43 8.61
CA PRO A 57 -6.04 12.72 8.60
C PRO A 57 -5.31 12.88 7.26
N TYR A 58 -3.98 12.97 7.31
CA TYR A 58 -3.11 13.02 6.14
C TYR A 58 -2.03 11.95 6.20
N GLU A 59 -1.51 11.57 5.04
CA GLU A 59 -0.52 10.51 4.93
C GLU A 59 0.91 11.04 5.03
N GLY A 60 1.75 10.26 5.71
CA GLY A 60 3.19 10.31 5.63
C GLY A 60 3.75 8.94 5.25
N TYR A 61 4.97 8.91 4.72
CA TYR A 61 5.65 7.70 4.29
C TYR A 61 6.99 7.53 4.97
N GLY A 62 7.25 6.29 5.34
CA GLY A 62 8.53 5.90 5.88
C GLY A 62 8.55 4.45 6.35
N CYS A 63 9.71 4.04 6.81
CA CYS A 63 9.96 2.71 7.36
C CYS A 63 11.08 2.80 8.39
N THR A 64 11.37 1.70 9.09
CA THR A 64 12.42 1.65 10.11
C THR A 64 13.79 2.08 9.56
N GLU A 65 14.09 1.69 8.34
CA GLU A 65 15.33 2.01 7.62
C GLU A 65 15.47 3.50 7.29
N LEU A 66 14.41 4.29 7.43
CA LEU A 66 14.36 5.74 7.17
C LEU A 66 14.18 6.59 8.45
N SER A 67 14.27 5.99 9.63
CA SER A 67 14.37 6.58 10.98
C SER A 67 13.30 7.61 11.39
N PRO A 68 12.04 7.41 11.27
CA PRO A 68 11.27 6.51 10.45
C PRO A 68 10.67 7.16 9.20
N LEU A 69 10.80 8.51 9.03
CA LEU A 69 10.04 9.32 8.09
C LEU A 69 10.87 9.76 6.88
N ALA A 70 10.31 9.64 5.69
CA ALA A 70 10.91 10.14 4.45
C ALA A 70 10.10 11.27 3.80
N SER A 71 8.77 11.19 3.80
CA SER A 71 7.90 12.21 3.25
C SER A 71 6.62 12.37 4.06
N ILE A 72 5.97 13.54 3.93
CA ILE A 72 4.76 13.86 4.67
C ILE A 72 3.94 14.91 3.93
N ASN A 73 2.62 14.78 4.00
CA ASN A 73 1.69 15.85 3.70
C ASN A 73 1.64 16.83 4.90
N ILE A 74 1.80 18.12 4.63
CA ILE A 74 1.75 19.17 5.66
C ILE A 74 0.31 19.67 5.75
N PRO A 75 -0.40 19.40 6.87
CA PRO A 75 -1.77 19.89 7.05
C PRO A 75 -1.83 21.43 7.03
N PRO A 76 -2.96 22.01 6.61
CA PRO A 76 -3.16 23.48 6.60
C PRO A 76 -2.90 24.14 7.96
N SER A 77 -3.22 23.45 9.07
CA SER A 77 -2.95 23.90 10.45
C SER A 77 -1.47 24.08 10.78
N ARG A 78 -0.57 23.47 10.00
CA ARG A 78 0.89 23.49 10.20
C ARG A 78 1.64 24.14 9.02
N ALA A 79 0.93 24.57 7.98
CA ALA A 79 1.53 25.18 6.79
C ALA A 79 2.06 26.59 7.13
N THR A 80 3.27 26.91 6.67
CA THR A 80 3.89 28.22 6.81
C THR A 80 3.84 29.06 5.52
N GLY A 81 3.21 28.54 4.47
CA GLY A 81 3.09 29.17 3.15
C GLY A 81 1.63 29.24 2.66
N PRO A 82 1.43 29.37 1.35
CA PRO A 82 0.08 29.34 0.78
C PRO A 82 -0.70 28.11 1.25
N PRO A 83 -2.01 28.23 1.49
CA PRO A 83 -2.84 27.08 1.87
C PRO A 83 -2.65 25.93 0.89
N ASN A 84 -2.48 24.72 1.42
CA ASN A 84 -2.30 23.47 0.66
C ASN A 84 -1.02 23.36 -0.18
N ALA A 85 -0.06 24.30 -0.11
CA ALA A 85 1.20 24.18 -0.85
C ALA A 85 2.01 22.93 -0.48
N GLY A 86 1.83 22.37 0.73
CA GLY A 86 2.49 21.16 1.23
C GLY A 86 1.58 19.93 1.26
N LEU A 87 0.39 19.99 0.62
CA LEU A 87 -0.64 18.97 0.72
C LEU A 87 -1.15 18.55 -0.66
N LYS A 88 -1.21 17.23 -0.90
CA LYS A 88 -1.89 16.64 -2.05
C LYS A 88 -2.50 15.31 -1.65
N GLU A 89 -3.80 15.23 -1.64
CA GLU A 89 -4.53 13.99 -1.32
C GLU A 89 -4.17 12.85 -2.28
N GLY A 90 -4.20 11.62 -1.79
CA GLY A 90 -3.80 10.44 -2.55
C GLY A 90 -2.28 10.31 -2.75
N THR A 91 -1.48 11.16 -2.09
CA THR A 91 -0.02 11.09 -2.04
C THR A 91 0.46 10.97 -0.60
N VAL A 92 1.68 10.53 -0.43
CA VAL A 92 2.35 10.51 0.89
C VAL A 92 3.15 11.79 1.17
N GLY A 93 2.83 12.87 0.45
CA GLY A 93 3.46 14.16 0.61
C GLY A 93 4.79 14.30 -0.14
N ARG A 94 5.55 15.33 0.24
CA ARG A 94 6.88 15.60 -0.28
C ARG A 94 7.96 15.11 0.67
N PRO A 95 9.19 14.85 0.17
CA PRO A 95 10.32 14.55 1.04
C PRO A 95 10.49 15.61 2.13
N ILE A 96 10.82 15.15 3.34
CA ILE A 96 11.16 16.05 4.44
C ILE A 96 12.49 16.80 4.16
N PRO A 97 12.81 17.91 4.84
CA PRO A 97 14.02 18.66 4.61
C PRO A 97 15.29 17.78 4.65
N ASN A 98 16.21 18.01 3.69
CA ASN A 98 17.44 17.26 3.47
C ASN A 98 17.26 15.80 3.03
N VAL A 99 16.05 15.38 2.70
CA VAL A 99 15.78 14.06 2.11
C VAL A 99 15.49 14.23 0.61
N MET A 100 16.10 13.38 -0.19
CA MET A 100 15.90 13.30 -1.63
C MET A 100 15.15 12.02 -1.97
N ALA A 101 14.26 12.09 -2.95
CA ALA A 101 13.57 10.95 -3.52
C ALA A 101 13.75 10.94 -5.04
N LYS A 102 13.87 9.76 -5.60
CA LYS A 102 13.80 9.54 -7.04
C LYS A 102 13.15 8.21 -7.37
N VAL A 103 12.71 8.07 -8.61
CA VAL A 103 12.13 6.84 -9.12
C VAL A 103 13.01 6.32 -10.24
N VAL A 104 13.34 5.04 -10.18
CA VAL A 104 14.17 4.38 -11.19
C VAL A 104 13.43 3.18 -11.79
N ASP A 105 13.81 2.83 -13.02
CA ASP A 105 13.30 1.63 -13.66
C ASP A 105 13.69 0.37 -12.88
N LEU A 106 12.76 -0.58 -12.79
CA LEU A 106 12.90 -1.78 -11.97
C LEU A 106 13.95 -2.76 -12.49
N ASP A 107 14.19 -2.75 -13.80
CA ASP A 107 15.12 -3.67 -14.49
C ASP A 107 16.48 -3.01 -14.73
N SER A 108 16.49 -1.81 -15.34
CA SER A 108 17.73 -1.11 -15.73
C SER A 108 18.32 -0.27 -14.59
N GLY A 109 17.49 0.19 -13.64
CA GLY A 109 17.90 1.13 -12.60
C GLY A 109 18.10 2.56 -13.08
N GLU A 110 17.74 2.87 -14.32
CA GLU A 110 17.80 4.22 -14.90
C GLU A 110 16.75 5.14 -14.28
N ASP A 111 17.06 6.42 -14.12
CA ASP A 111 16.16 7.43 -13.58
C ASP A 111 14.99 7.68 -14.57
N LEU A 112 13.77 7.52 -14.09
CA LEU A 112 12.57 7.64 -14.92
C LEU A 112 12.00 9.06 -14.98
N GLY A 113 12.49 9.98 -14.13
CA GLY A 113 11.95 11.33 -14.07
C GLY A 113 10.56 11.39 -13.41
N VAL A 114 9.74 12.39 -13.84
CA VAL A 114 8.44 12.68 -13.23
C VAL A 114 7.31 11.84 -13.83
N ASP A 115 6.28 11.58 -13.02
CA ASP A 115 5.03 10.89 -13.38
C ASP A 115 5.18 9.46 -13.94
N GLN A 116 6.39 8.89 -13.90
CA GLN A 116 6.63 7.51 -14.29
C GLN A 116 6.67 6.60 -13.05
N PRO A 117 5.94 5.47 -13.05
CA PRO A 117 5.99 4.53 -11.95
C PRO A 117 7.27 3.68 -12.01
N GLY A 118 7.95 3.54 -10.87
CA GLY A 118 9.16 2.72 -10.75
C GLY A 118 9.60 2.56 -9.30
N MET A 119 10.78 1.99 -9.08
CA MET A 119 11.36 1.77 -7.74
C MET A 119 11.66 3.10 -7.06
N LEU A 120 11.06 3.32 -5.90
CA LEU A 120 11.36 4.48 -5.07
C LEU A 120 12.71 4.31 -4.36
N LEU A 121 13.58 5.28 -4.55
CA LEU A 121 14.86 5.40 -3.85
C LEU A 121 14.86 6.65 -2.99
N ILE A 122 15.35 6.52 -1.76
CA ILE A 122 15.46 7.62 -0.79
C ILE A 122 16.92 7.82 -0.37
N LYS A 123 17.37 9.07 -0.32
CA LYS A 123 18.70 9.44 0.17
C LYS A 123 18.59 10.63 1.13
N GLY A 124 19.24 10.54 2.27
CA GLY A 124 19.23 11.60 3.26
C GLY A 124 19.87 11.17 4.58
N PRO A 125 19.99 12.10 5.52
CA PRO A 125 20.56 11.82 6.85
C PRO A 125 19.69 10.88 7.69
N ASN A 126 18.43 10.66 7.29
CA ASN A 126 17.48 9.74 7.91
C ASN A 126 17.68 8.27 7.49
N VAL A 127 18.47 8.01 6.44
CA VAL A 127 18.75 6.62 6.01
C VAL A 127 19.63 5.94 7.07
N MET A 128 19.23 4.72 7.47
CA MET A 128 19.97 3.91 8.45
C MET A 128 21.43 3.67 8.02
N GLY A 129 22.31 3.43 9.00
CA GLY A 129 23.69 3.02 8.72
C GLY A 129 23.82 1.57 8.20
N GLY A 130 22.78 0.75 8.38
CA GLY A 130 22.73 -0.65 7.91
C GLY A 130 22.08 -1.58 8.92
N TYR A 131 21.88 -2.82 8.50
CA TYR A 131 21.36 -3.90 9.35
C TYR A 131 22.49 -4.46 10.25
N LEU A 132 22.21 -4.56 11.55
CA LEU A 132 23.15 -5.06 12.53
C LEU A 132 23.66 -6.47 12.18
N ASN A 133 24.98 -6.62 12.06
CA ASN A 133 25.65 -7.88 11.71
C ASN A 133 25.20 -8.51 10.37
N LYS A 134 24.64 -7.70 9.44
CA LYS A 134 24.20 -8.17 8.13
C LYS A 134 24.69 -7.25 6.99
N PRO A 135 26.01 -7.14 6.78
CA PRO A 135 26.57 -6.26 5.74
C PRO A 135 26.12 -6.67 4.33
N ASP A 136 25.99 -7.98 4.05
CA ASP A 136 25.56 -8.48 2.75
C ASP A 136 24.10 -8.11 2.42
N VAL A 137 23.23 -8.01 3.44
CA VAL A 137 21.86 -7.54 3.26
C VAL A 137 21.85 -6.02 3.09
N THR A 138 22.66 -5.31 3.88
CA THR A 138 22.79 -3.86 3.81
C THR A 138 23.24 -3.41 2.42
N SER A 139 24.26 -4.03 1.84
CA SER A 139 24.79 -3.68 0.51
C SER A 139 23.79 -3.90 -0.63
N LYS A 140 22.78 -4.75 -0.42
CA LYS A 140 21.70 -4.98 -1.40
C LYS A 140 20.66 -3.84 -1.41
N VAL A 141 20.44 -3.21 -0.26
CA VAL A 141 19.40 -2.19 -0.10
C VAL A 141 19.94 -0.76 -0.01
N ILE A 142 21.24 -0.57 0.30
CA ILE A 142 21.88 0.76 0.28
C ILE A 142 22.95 0.75 -0.80
N ARG A 143 22.78 1.60 -1.84
CA ARG A 143 23.70 1.71 -2.97
C ARG A 143 23.99 3.19 -3.21
N ASP A 144 25.26 3.59 -3.16
CA ASP A 144 25.70 5.00 -3.36
C ASP A 144 24.96 6.02 -2.45
N GLY A 145 24.62 5.58 -1.24
CA GLY A 145 23.87 6.37 -0.26
C GLY A 145 22.36 6.46 -0.53
N TRP A 146 21.85 5.75 -1.55
CA TRP A 146 20.42 5.58 -1.80
C TRP A 146 19.90 4.29 -1.17
N TYR A 147 18.85 4.41 -0.39
CA TYR A 147 18.09 3.28 0.13
C TYR A 147 17.04 2.85 -0.91
N VAL A 148 17.10 1.59 -1.31
CA VAL A 148 16.13 0.94 -2.21
C VAL A 148 14.96 0.46 -1.37
N THR A 149 13.82 1.14 -1.46
CA THR A 149 12.71 0.94 -0.53
C THR A 149 11.94 -0.35 -0.74
N GLY A 150 11.98 -0.90 -1.96
CA GLY A 150 11.12 -1.99 -2.38
C GLY A 150 9.69 -1.54 -2.70
N ASP A 151 9.38 -0.25 -2.58
CA ASP A 151 8.09 0.32 -2.93
C ASP A 151 8.14 0.90 -4.35
N VAL A 152 7.05 0.72 -5.09
CA VAL A 152 6.85 1.32 -6.41
C VAL A 152 6.06 2.60 -6.22
N ALA A 153 6.58 3.68 -6.78
CA ALA A 153 5.99 5.00 -6.65
C ALA A 153 6.13 5.80 -7.94
N LYS A 154 5.44 6.91 -8.01
CA LYS A 154 5.70 7.99 -8.97
C LYS A 154 5.83 9.31 -8.21
N ILE A 155 6.62 10.23 -8.77
CA ILE A 155 6.82 11.58 -8.23
C ILE A 155 6.31 12.54 -9.29
N ASP A 156 5.39 13.41 -8.91
CA ASP A 156 4.85 14.40 -9.84
C ASP A 156 5.75 15.63 -9.99
N THR A 157 5.38 16.54 -10.89
CA THR A 157 6.11 17.79 -11.18
C THR A 157 6.24 18.71 -9.98
N ASP A 158 5.36 18.57 -8.98
CA ASP A 158 5.39 19.35 -7.74
C ASP A 158 6.20 18.66 -6.64
N GLY A 159 6.72 17.46 -6.89
CA GLY A 159 7.53 16.68 -5.97
C GLY A 159 6.72 15.84 -4.97
N PHE A 160 5.40 15.67 -5.15
CA PHE A 160 4.60 14.78 -4.34
C PHE A 160 4.80 13.32 -4.74
N ILE A 161 4.98 12.47 -3.74
CA ILE A 161 5.19 11.04 -3.91
C ILE A 161 3.87 10.31 -3.80
N GLN A 162 3.53 9.51 -4.80
CA GLN A 162 2.39 8.60 -4.77
C GLN A 162 2.90 7.16 -4.77
N ILE A 163 2.67 6.43 -3.68
CA ILE A 163 2.96 5.00 -3.60
C ILE A 163 1.89 4.25 -4.41
N THR A 164 2.33 3.46 -5.38
CA THR A 164 1.43 2.65 -6.23
C THR A 164 1.42 1.18 -5.84
N GLY A 165 2.42 0.74 -5.05
CA GLY A 165 2.48 -0.62 -4.51
C GLY A 165 3.86 -0.99 -4.00
N ARG A 166 4.08 -2.29 -3.82
CA ARG A 166 5.40 -2.86 -3.48
C ARG A 166 5.90 -3.73 -4.62
N GLN A 167 7.20 -3.74 -4.87
CA GLN A 167 7.80 -4.60 -5.90
C GLN A 167 7.39 -6.08 -5.73
N SER A 168 7.36 -6.56 -4.49
CA SER A 168 6.90 -7.91 -4.16
C SER A 168 5.40 -8.15 -4.40
N ARG A 169 4.64 -7.09 -4.71
CA ARG A 169 3.20 -7.08 -4.98
C ARG A 169 2.90 -6.67 -6.43
N PHE A 170 3.86 -6.88 -7.31
CA PHE A 170 3.70 -6.76 -8.76
C PHE A 170 4.18 -8.03 -9.44
N SER A 171 3.61 -8.30 -10.60
CA SER A 171 4.06 -9.34 -11.52
C SER A 171 4.29 -8.77 -12.90
N LYS A 172 5.34 -9.21 -13.56
CA LYS A 172 5.61 -8.83 -14.95
C LYS A 172 4.98 -9.85 -15.89
N ILE A 173 3.80 -9.53 -16.40
CA ILE A 173 2.99 -10.42 -17.24
C ILE A 173 2.96 -9.86 -18.66
N GLY A 174 3.53 -10.59 -19.62
CA GLY A 174 3.59 -10.16 -21.01
C GLY A 174 4.31 -8.81 -21.22
N GLY A 175 5.23 -8.46 -20.32
CA GLY A 175 5.96 -7.19 -20.32
C GLY A 175 5.31 -6.06 -19.51
N GLU A 176 4.06 -6.21 -19.06
CA GLU A 176 3.36 -5.22 -18.25
C GLU A 176 3.48 -5.50 -16.74
N MET A 177 3.58 -4.44 -15.95
CA MET A 177 3.61 -4.51 -14.48
C MET A 177 2.18 -4.55 -13.95
N VAL A 178 1.77 -5.69 -13.41
CA VAL A 178 0.42 -5.94 -12.88
C VAL A 178 0.43 -5.84 -11.35
N PRO A 179 -0.28 -4.87 -10.75
CA PRO A 179 -0.32 -4.69 -9.30
C PRO A 179 -1.27 -5.71 -8.66
N HIS A 180 -0.77 -6.58 -7.78
CA HIS A 180 -1.57 -7.58 -7.07
C HIS A 180 -2.65 -6.92 -6.21
N VAL A 181 -2.30 -5.84 -5.51
CA VAL A 181 -3.23 -5.13 -4.60
C VAL A 181 -4.43 -4.57 -5.36
N GLY A 182 -4.23 -4.00 -6.56
CA GLY A 182 -5.32 -3.49 -7.38
C GLY A 182 -6.30 -4.59 -7.81
N VAL A 183 -5.78 -5.78 -8.12
CA VAL A 183 -6.62 -6.95 -8.47
C VAL A 183 -7.36 -7.46 -7.23
N GLU A 184 -6.70 -7.55 -6.06
CA GLU A 184 -7.33 -7.93 -4.79
C GLU A 184 -8.46 -6.98 -4.40
N GLU A 185 -8.18 -5.67 -4.39
CA GLU A 185 -9.16 -4.64 -4.04
C GLU A 185 -10.40 -4.76 -4.93
N SER A 186 -10.21 -4.97 -6.23
CA SER A 186 -11.35 -5.10 -7.17
C SER A 186 -12.14 -6.39 -6.97
N ILE A 187 -11.48 -7.52 -6.73
CA ILE A 187 -12.18 -8.77 -6.41
C ILE A 187 -12.97 -8.61 -5.10
N ASN A 188 -12.35 -8.05 -4.05
CA ASN A 188 -13.01 -7.86 -2.76
C ASN A 188 -14.18 -6.85 -2.85
N GLN A 189 -14.08 -5.81 -3.69
CA GLN A 189 -15.20 -4.89 -3.95
C GLN A 189 -16.37 -5.59 -4.65
N ILE A 190 -16.10 -6.46 -5.64
CA ILE A 190 -17.11 -7.26 -6.31
C ILE A 190 -17.82 -8.19 -5.30
N LEU A 191 -17.08 -8.84 -4.42
CA LEU A 191 -17.62 -9.70 -3.38
C LEU A 191 -18.45 -8.93 -2.35
N ALA A 192 -17.97 -7.76 -1.91
CA ALA A 192 -18.65 -6.92 -0.92
C ALA A 192 -19.93 -6.24 -1.46
N SER A 193 -19.97 -5.89 -2.76
CA SER A 193 -21.12 -5.19 -3.36
C SER A 193 -22.42 -6.00 -3.35
N GLU A 194 -22.33 -7.31 -3.18
CA GLU A 194 -23.47 -8.23 -3.16
C GLU A 194 -23.71 -8.88 -1.77
N SER A 195 -22.88 -8.51 -0.77
CA SER A 195 -23.04 -9.03 0.57
C SER A 195 -24.22 -8.38 1.29
N ALA A 196 -25.02 -9.20 1.97
CA ALA A 196 -26.15 -8.74 2.79
C ALA A 196 -25.72 -8.00 4.07
N ASN A 197 -24.46 -8.14 4.51
CA ASN A 197 -23.89 -7.53 5.72
C ASN A 197 -22.48 -6.97 5.49
N PRO A 198 -22.34 -5.78 4.89
CA PRO A 198 -21.04 -5.17 4.58
C PRO A 198 -20.12 -4.93 5.80
N GLU A 199 -20.69 -4.86 6.99
CA GLU A 199 -19.94 -4.63 8.24
C GLU A 199 -19.28 -5.90 8.80
N GLU A 200 -19.80 -7.09 8.50
CA GLU A 200 -19.22 -8.37 8.88
C GLU A 200 -18.18 -8.86 7.86
N ASP A 201 -18.23 -8.38 6.62
CA ASP A 201 -17.34 -8.74 5.52
C ASP A 201 -16.05 -7.91 5.44
N ALA A 202 -15.62 -7.27 6.52
CA ALA A 202 -14.34 -6.57 6.61
C ALA A 202 -13.12 -7.52 6.63
N GLU A 203 -13.34 -8.83 6.55
CA GLU A 203 -12.29 -9.85 6.51
C GLU A 203 -11.75 -10.00 5.07
N LEU A 204 -10.43 -10.09 4.95
CA LEU A 204 -9.77 -10.26 3.65
C LEU A 204 -10.10 -11.66 3.10
N LYS A 205 -10.93 -11.74 2.08
CA LYS A 205 -11.37 -13.02 1.49
C LYS A 205 -10.44 -13.55 0.40
N THR A 206 -9.64 -12.66 -0.22
CA THR A 206 -8.77 -13.03 -1.33
C THR A 206 -7.38 -12.42 -1.17
N ALA A 207 -6.37 -13.11 -1.70
CA ALA A 207 -5.00 -12.63 -1.77
C ALA A 207 -4.41 -13.01 -3.14
N VAL A 208 -3.73 -12.07 -3.80
CA VAL A 208 -3.17 -12.27 -5.13
C VAL A 208 -1.65 -12.40 -5.05
N THR A 209 -1.12 -13.36 -5.77
CA THR A 209 0.31 -13.54 -6.02
C THR A 209 0.52 -13.94 -7.48
N SER A 210 1.70 -14.43 -7.83
CA SER A 210 1.99 -14.94 -9.16
C SER A 210 2.82 -16.20 -9.11
N VAL A 211 2.86 -16.94 -10.20
CA VAL A 211 3.82 -18.02 -10.44
C VAL A 211 4.46 -17.84 -11.82
N PRO A 212 5.63 -18.44 -12.08
CA PRO A 212 6.21 -18.46 -13.40
C PRO A 212 5.27 -19.02 -14.46
N ASP A 213 5.25 -18.41 -15.65
CA ASP A 213 4.49 -18.86 -16.82
C ASP A 213 5.39 -18.86 -18.06
N ALA A 214 5.41 -19.97 -18.79
CA ALA A 214 6.32 -20.16 -19.92
C ALA A 214 6.04 -19.21 -21.10
N LYS A 215 4.82 -18.67 -21.23
CA LYS A 215 4.41 -17.82 -22.35
C LYS A 215 4.45 -16.34 -22.01
N LYS A 216 4.09 -15.99 -20.77
CA LYS A 216 3.88 -14.60 -20.35
C LYS A 216 4.92 -14.13 -19.30
N GLY A 217 5.89 -14.98 -18.92
CA GLY A 217 6.85 -14.74 -17.86
C GLY A 217 6.28 -15.10 -16.49
N GLU A 218 5.18 -14.47 -16.11
CA GLU A 218 4.41 -14.78 -14.90
C GLU A 218 2.91 -14.85 -15.21
N ARG A 219 2.16 -15.50 -14.31
CA ARG A 219 0.70 -15.45 -14.28
C ARG A 219 0.19 -15.19 -12.87
N LEU A 220 -0.91 -14.46 -12.76
CA LEU A 220 -1.57 -14.22 -11.47
C LEU A 220 -2.17 -15.49 -10.91
N ILE A 221 -2.10 -15.63 -9.60
CA ILE A 221 -2.78 -16.65 -8.80
C ILE A 221 -3.57 -15.95 -7.72
N VAL A 222 -4.82 -16.34 -7.55
CA VAL A 222 -5.71 -15.83 -6.51
C VAL A 222 -5.93 -16.95 -5.49
N LEU A 223 -5.42 -16.77 -4.27
CA LEU A 223 -5.82 -17.59 -3.14
C LEU A 223 -7.07 -16.98 -2.52
N HIS A 224 -8.03 -17.80 -2.18
CA HIS A 224 -9.26 -17.32 -1.56
C HIS A 224 -9.79 -18.33 -0.53
N ILE A 225 -10.42 -17.82 0.52
CA ILE A 225 -11.24 -18.62 1.43
C ILE A 225 -12.58 -18.93 0.75
N GLU A 226 -13.54 -19.51 1.44
CA GLU A 226 -14.87 -19.72 0.88
C GLU A 226 -15.51 -18.41 0.40
N ILE A 227 -15.94 -18.38 -0.85
CA ILE A 227 -16.59 -17.24 -1.51
C ILE A 227 -17.80 -17.70 -2.31
N ASP A 228 -18.84 -16.86 -2.42
CA ASP A 228 -20.11 -17.20 -3.06
C ASP A 228 -20.07 -17.18 -4.59
N LYS A 229 -18.98 -16.64 -5.19
CA LYS A 229 -18.82 -16.53 -6.65
C LYS A 229 -17.81 -17.51 -7.19
N SER A 230 -18.13 -18.07 -8.34
CA SER A 230 -17.17 -18.87 -9.10
C SER A 230 -16.06 -18.01 -9.70
N PRO A 231 -14.86 -18.59 -9.96
CA PRO A 231 -13.78 -17.91 -10.68
C PRO A 231 -14.21 -17.30 -12.01
N ASP A 232 -15.06 -17.98 -12.78
CA ASP A 232 -15.59 -17.48 -14.06
C ASP A 232 -16.43 -16.21 -13.90
N GLU A 233 -17.27 -16.15 -12.88
CA GLU A 233 -18.10 -14.96 -12.57
C GLU A 233 -17.23 -13.79 -12.14
N LEU A 234 -16.21 -14.02 -11.32
CA LEU A 234 -15.26 -12.97 -10.89
C LEU A 234 -14.46 -12.43 -12.08
N CYS A 235 -13.93 -13.29 -12.94
CA CYS A 235 -13.22 -12.86 -14.13
C CYS A 235 -14.09 -12.03 -15.09
N LYS A 236 -15.36 -12.43 -15.29
CA LYS A 236 -16.32 -11.65 -16.08
C LYS A 236 -16.65 -10.29 -15.45
N ALA A 237 -16.81 -10.25 -14.14
CA ALA A 237 -17.08 -9.01 -13.42
C ALA A 237 -15.89 -8.03 -13.49
N LEU A 238 -14.65 -8.53 -13.34
CA LEU A 238 -13.44 -7.74 -13.52
C LEU A 238 -13.33 -7.17 -14.94
N LEU A 239 -13.63 -7.95 -15.95
CA LEU A 239 -13.67 -7.49 -17.34
C LEU A 239 -14.72 -6.39 -17.54
N GLY A 240 -15.87 -6.54 -16.92
CA GLY A 240 -16.96 -5.55 -16.97
C GLY A 240 -16.66 -4.25 -16.24
N SER A 241 -15.75 -4.24 -15.27
CA SER A 241 -15.33 -3.05 -14.53
C SER A 241 -14.23 -2.22 -15.22
N GLY A 242 -13.83 -2.60 -16.45
CA GLY A 242 -12.84 -1.87 -17.25
C GLY A 242 -11.38 -2.20 -16.91
N PHE A 243 -11.14 -3.28 -16.19
CA PHE A 243 -9.78 -3.77 -15.94
C PHE A 243 -9.08 -4.17 -17.24
N PRO A 244 -7.79 -3.84 -17.42
CA PRO A 244 -7.03 -4.33 -18.55
C PRO A 244 -7.07 -5.88 -18.62
N PRO A 245 -7.32 -6.49 -19.77
CA PRO A 245 -7.44 -7.96 -19.86
C PRO A 245 -6.22 -8.73 -19.31
N ILE A 246 -5.02 -8.13 -19.38
CA ILE A 246 -3.79 -8.73 -18.86
C ILE A 246 -3.72 -8.76 -17.32
N TRP A 247 -4.53 -7.95 -16.65
CA TRP A 247 -4.63 -7.89 -15.19
C TRP A 247 -5.66 -8.86 -14.63
N ILE A 248 -6.44 -9.51 -15.51
CA ILE A 248 -7.50 -10.43 -15.09
C ILE A 248 -6.92 -11.83 -14.97
N PRO A 249 -6.97 -12.45 -13.77
CA PRO A 249 -6.59 -13.85 -13.59
C PRO A 249 -7.43 -14.76 -14.50
N SER A 250 -6.86 -15.87 -14.94
CA SER A 250 -7.68 -16.90 -15.62
C SER A 250 -8.45 -17.73 -14.57
N PRO A 251 -9.62 -18.30 -14.91
CA PRO A 251 -10.43 -19.07 -13.96
C PRO A 251 -9.68 -20.25 -13.31
N ASP A 252 -8.73 -20.86 -14.02
CA ASP A 252 -7.86 -21.94 -13.53
C ASP A 252 -6.72 -21.47 -12.62
N SER A 253 -6.63 -20.16 -12.37
CA SER A 253 -5.64 -19.55 -11.47
C SER A 253 -6.18 -19.25 -10.08
N PHE A 254 -7.37 -19.72 -9.74
CA PHE A 254 -7.96 -19.58 -8.41
C PHE A 254 -7.69 -20.84 -7.58
N LEU A 255 -7.30 -20.63 -6.33
CA LEU A 255 -7.04 -21.71 -5.38
C LEU A 255 -7.77 -21.42 -4.07
N GLN A 256 -8.72 -22.29 -3.73
CA GLN A 256 -9.38 -22.23 -2.44
C GLN A 256 -8.45 -22.79 -1.35
N VAL A 257 -8.37 -22.08 -0.24
CA VAL A 257 -7.61 -22.41 0.97
C VAL A 257 -8.51 -22.30 2.20
N ASP A 258 -8.19 -23.03 3.27
CA ASP A 258 -8.96 -22.94 4.51
C ASP A 258 -8.81 -21.58 5.18
N GLU A 259 -7.60 -21.00 5.13
CA GLU A 259 -7.27 -19.67 5.66
C GLU A 259 -6.19 -19.00 4.81
N LEU A 260 -6.21 -17.66 4.72
CA LEU A 260 -5.13 -16.90 4.11
C LEU A 260 -3.94 -16.81 5.06
N PRO A 261 -2.70 -16.99 4.59
CA PRO A 261 -1.52 -16.92 5.44
C PRO A 261 -1.30 -15.50 5.94
N VAL A 262 -1.28 -15.31 7.27
CA VAL A 262 -1.04 -14.02 7.92
C VAL A 262 0.10 -14.11 8.92
N LEU A 263 0.84 -13.02 9.06
CA LEU A 263 1.87 -12.85 10.07
C LEU A 263 1.24 -12.63 11.45
N GLY A 264 1.98 -12.80 12.52
CA GLY A 264 1.52 -12.48 13.87
C GLY A 264 1.08 -11.01 14.09
N THR A 265 1.37 -10.13 13.14
CA THR A 265 0.91 -8.73 13.08
C THR A 265 -0.46 -8.54 12.41
N GLY A 266 -1.07 -9.62 11.89
CA GLY A 266 -2.31 -9.57 11.12
C GLY A 266 -2.15 -9.19 9.64
N LYS A 267 -0.93 -8.95 9.15
CA LYS A 267 -0.65 -8.68 7.73
C LYS A 267 -0.46 -9.97 6.95
N LEU A 268 -0.81 -9.98 5.66
CA LEU A 268 -0.55 -11.12 4.78
C LEU A 268 0.93 -11.55 4.81
N ASP A 269 1.17 -12.84 4.96
CA ASP A 269 2.49 -13.44 4.77
C ASP A 269 2.71 -13.72 3.27
N LEU A 270 3.31 -12.74 2.59
CA LEU A 270 3.55 -12.80 1.15
C LEU A 270 4.47 -13.96 0.74
N LYS A 271 5.36 -14.40 1.65
CA LYS A 271 6.26 -15.51 1.39
C LYS A 271 5.49 -16.82 1.42
N ALA A 272 4.68 -17.05 2.45
CA ALA A 272 3.83 -18.23 2.55
C ALA A 272 2.80 -18.25 1.40
N LEU A 273 2.21 -17.09 1.05
CA LEU A 273 1.30 -16.97 -0.09
C LEU A 273 1.94 -17.44 -1.41
N LYS A 274 3.16 -16.97 -1.69
CA LYS A 274 3.93 -17.34 -2.89
C LYS A 274 4.29 -18.82 -2.88
N GLN A 275 4.65 -19.37 -1.72
CA GLN A 275 5.00 -20.77 -1.56
C GLN A 275 3.79 -21.67 -1.86
N ILE A 276 2.64 -21.42 -1.26
CA ILE A 276 1.40 -22.17 -1.50
C ILE A 276 1.05 -22.17 -3.00
N ALA A 277 1.11 -21.01 -3.63
CA ALA A 277 0.84 -20.90 -5.07
C ALA A 277 1.85 -21.70 -5.91
N THR A 278 3.15 -21.66 -5.56
CA THR A 278 4.19 -22.39 -6.30
C THR A 278 4.02 -23.90 -6.16
N GLU A 279 3.81 -24.40 -4.96
CA GLU A 279 3.58 -25.83 -4.69
C GLU A 279 2.35 -26.37 -5.43
N HIS A 280 1.30 -25.55 -5.59
CA HIS A 280 0.07 -26.00 -6.27
C HIS A 280 0.17 -25.93 -7.80
N PHE A 281 0.78 -24.89 -8.36
CA PHE A 281 0.71 -24.59 -9.79
C PHE A 281 2.00 -24.84 -10.57
N VAL A 282 3.12 -25.06 -9.93
CA VAL A 282 4.44 -25.27 -10.58
C VAL A 282 5.02 -26.64 -10.28
N ASP A 283 4.93 -27.11 -9.03
CA ASP A 283 5.59 -28.33 -8.57
C ASP A 283 4.73 -29.61 -8.71
N ARG A 284 3.64 -29.52 -9.47
CA ARG A 284 2.74 -30.67 -9.77
C ARG A 284 2.94 -31.25 -11.16
#